data_28ab4f8b38debe3ee8f83874d550f0b6
#
_entry.id   28ab4f8b38debe3ee8f83874d550f0b6
#
_cell.length_a   1.000
_cell.length_b   1.000
_cell.length_c   1.000
_cell.angle_alpha   90.00
_cell.angle_beta   90.00
_cell.angle_gamma   90.00
#
_symmetry.space_group_name_H-M   'P 1'
#
loop_
_entity.id
_entity.type
_entity.pdbx_description
1 polymer ?
#
loop_
_entity_poly.entity_id
_entity_poly.type
_entity_poly.pdbx_seq_one_letter_code
_entity_poly.pdbx_strand_id
1 'polypeptide(L)'
;ETVDFIKMDIEGAEMKALKGAEQTLIKHRPQLAISIYHSNNDMQDIPIYLHNILKNYIFKIGQYSPDNDETILYAIPEELYVK
;
A
#
# COMPACT_ATOMS: atom_id res chain seq x y z
N GLU A 1 19.76 -1.02 -9.35
CA GLU A 1 18.97 -1.95 -8.54
C GLU A 1 17.55 -1.45 -8.39
N THR A 2 16.59 -2.32 -8.54
CA THR A 2 15.18 -1.94 -8.44
C THR A 2 14.54 -2.52 -7.20
N VAL A 3 13.47 -1.86 -6.75
CA VAL A 3 12.65 -2.34 -5.67
C VAL A 3 11.37 -2.90 -6.28
N ASP A 4 11.15 -4.20 -6.15
CA ASP A 4 10.04 -4.87 -6.83
C ASP A 4 8.82 -5.07 -5.94
N PHE A 5 9.03 -5.19 -4.63
CA PHE A 5 7.94 -5.50 -3.72
C PHE A 5 8.25 -4.92 -2.34
N ILE A 6 7.26 -4.30 -1.74
CA ILE A 6 7.40 -3.76 -0.38
C ILE A 6 6.23 -4.28 0.45
N LYS A 7 6.54 -4.91 1.55
CA LYS A 7 5.54 -5.30 2.54
C LYS A 7 5.71 -4.44 3.77
N MET A 8 4.61 -3.95 4.31
CA MET A 8 4.67 -2.99 5.39
C MET A 8 3.67 -3.33 6.47
N ASP A 9 4.16 -3.59 7.67
CA ASP A 9 3.34 -3.94 8.81
C ASP A 9 4.04 -3.42 10.06
N ILE A 10 3.98 -2.11 10.27
CA ILE A 10 4.74 -1.44 11.33
C ILE A 10 3.84 -0.73 12.31
N GLU A 11 2.67 -1.30 12.50
CA GLU A 11 1.76 -1.00 13.60
C GLU A 11 1.46 0.49 13.77
N GLY A 12 0.89 1.06 12.73
CA GLY A 12 0.41 2.42 12.77
C GLY A 12 1.35 3.46 12.21
N ALA A 13 2.56 3.07 11.82
CA ALA A 13 3.52 4.00 11.24
C ALA A 13 3.57 3.92 9.71
N GLU A 14 2.60 3.23 9.11
CA GLU A 14 2.65 2.98 7.66
C GLU A 14 2.59 4.27 6.84
N MET A 15 1.70 5.19 7.20
CA MET A 15 1.59 6.43 6.43
C MET A 15 2.89 7.22 6.46
N LYS A 16 3.51 7.30 7.64
CA LYS A 16 4.77 8.03 7.77
C LYS A 16 5.87 7.38 6.94
N ALA A 17 5.93 6.04 6.96
CA ALA A 17 6.93 5.33 6.18
C ALA A 17 6.69 5.50 4.68
N LEU A 18 5.43 5.49 4.25
CA LEU A 18 5.11 5.69 2.85
C LEU A 18 5.53 7.07 2.37
N LYS A 19 5.28 8.08 3.18
CA LYS A 19 5.69 9.43 2.82
C LYS A 19 7.19 9.54 2.73
N GLY A 20 7.91 8.86 3.62
CA GLY A 20 9.36 8.87 3.56
C GLY A 20 9.93 8.14 2.37
N ALA A 21 9.17 7.20 1.80
CA ALA A 21 9.62 6.42 0.66
C ALA A 21 9.01 6.88 -0.66
N GLU A 22 8.38 8.05 -0.69
CA GLU A 22 7.59 8.48 -1.84
C GLU A 22 8.38 8.45 -3.15
N GLN A 23 9.61 8.95 -3.13
CA GLN A 23 10.42 8.98 -4.35
C GLN A 23 10.73 7.56 -4.85
N THR A 24 11.00 6.65 -3.93
CA THR A 24 11.24 5.26 -4.28
C THR A 24 10.01 4.63 -4.91
N LEU A 25 8.84 4.90 -4.34
CA LEU A 25 7.60 4.34 -4.85
C LEU A 25 7.32 4.83 -6.26
N ILE A 26 7.54 6.11 -6.50
CA ILE A 26 7.29 6.68 -7.82
C ILE A 26 8.30 6.17 -8.83
N LYS A 27 9.56 6.11 -8.45
CA LYS A 27 10.62 5.75 -9.38
C LYS A 27 10.60 4.27 -9.74
N HIS A 28 10.48 3.40 -8.76
CA HIS A 28 10.64 1.96 -8.99
C HIS A 28 9.33 1.22 -9.22
N ARG A 29 8.21 1.84 -8.91
CA ARG A 29 6.87 1.26 -9.11
C ARG A 29 6.76 -0.15 -8.54
N PRO A 30 7.05 -0.35 -7.24
CA PRO A 30 6.97 -1.68 -6.65
C PRO A 30 5.52 -2.10 -6.40
N GLN A 31 5.32 -3.40 -6.23
CA GLN A 31 4.08 -3.89 -5.66
C GLN A 31 4.10 -3.61 -4.16
N LEU A 32 2.95 -3.28 -3.61
CA LEU A 32 2.84 -2.96 -2.19
C LEU A 32 1.84 -3.87 -1.51
N ALA A 33 2.15 -4.29 -0.29
CA ALA A 33 1.21 -4.95 0.60
C ALA A 33 1.32 -4.25 1.94
N ILE A 34 0.30 -3.48 2.30
CA ILE A 34 0.37 -2.57 3.44
C ILE A 34 -0.74 -2.89 4.42
N SER A 35 -0.36 -3.13 5.67
CA SER A 35 -1.36 -3.32 6.72
C SER A 35 -2.02 -1.99 7.03
N ILE A 36 -3.34 -1.97 7.02
CA ILE A 36 -4.10 -0.80 7.39
C ILE A 36 -5.11 -1.21 8.45
N TYR A 37 -5.43 -0.30 9.34
CA TYR A 37 -6.20 -0.63 10.53
C TYR A 37 -7.49 0.17 10.59
N HIS A 38 -8.59 -0.54 10.92
CA HIS A 38 -9.89 0.11 11.07
C HIS A 38 -9.91 1.07 12.25
N SER A 39 -9.06 0.84 13.24
CA SER A 39 -9.07 1.61 14.46
C SER A 39 -8.50 3.01 14.30
N ASN A 40 -7.92 3.30 13.15
CA ASN A 40 -7.43 4.65 12.86
C ASN A 40 -7.90 5.03 11.45
N ASN A 41 -7.33 6.07 10.89
CA ASN A 41 -7.79 6.59 9.61
C ASN A 41 -7.12 5.94 8.41
N ASP A 42 -6.31 4.90 8.62
CA ASP A 42 -5.56 4.27 7.55
C ASP A 42 -6.43 3.71 6.44
N MET A 43 -7.61 3.19 6.81
CA MET A 43 -8.53 2.64 5.80
C MET A 43 -8.89 3.66 4.75
N GLN A 44 -8.86 4.92 5.12
CA GLN A 44 -9.25 6.01 4.24
C GLN A 44 -8.04 6.76 3.72
N ASP A 45 -7.08 7.05 4.59
CA ASP A 45 -5.98 7.96 4.27
C ASP A 45 -4.93 7.33 3.38
N ILE A 46 -4.58 6.06 3.63
CA ILE A 46 -3.52 5.42 2.87
C ILE A 46 -3.93 5.19 1.41
N PRO A 47 -5.12 4.64 1.13
CA PRO A 47 -5.51 4.51 -0.28
C PRO A 47 -5.57 5.84 -1.01
N ILE A 48 -6.06 6.88 -0.37
CA ILE A 48 -6.15 8.19 -1.00
C ILE A 48 -4.75 8.73 -1.30
N TYR A 49 -3.85 8.62 -0.33
CA TYR A 49 -2.48 9.10 -0.52
C TYR A 49 -1.80 8.38 -1.68
N LEU A 50 -1.90 7.05 -1.70
CA LEU A 50 -1.24 6.27 -2.75
C LEU A 50 -1.86 6.54 -4.11
N HIS A 51 -3.19 6.70 -4.17
CA HIS A 51 -3.85 7.01 -5.42
C HIS A 51 -3.35 8.33 -5.98
N ASN A 52 -3.04 9.28 -5.11
CA ASN A 52 -2.59 10.59 -5.54
C ASN A 52 -1.15 10.59 -6.06
N ILE A 53 -0.29 9.74 -5.52
CA ILE A 53 1.11 9.75 -5.92
C ILE A 53 1.47 8.67 -6.93
N LEU A 54 0.69 7.61 -7.02
CA LEU A 54 0.99 6.48 -7.90
C LEU A 54 0.00 6.45 -9.05
N LYS A 55 0.53 6.42 -10.26
CA LYS A 55 -0.29 6.40 -11.45
C LYS A 55 -0.33 5.00 -12.06
N ASN A 56 -1.52 4.62 -12.54
CA ASN A 56 -1.70 3.34 -13.23
C ASN A 56 -1.36 2.17 -12.31
N TYR A 57 -1.88 2.24 -11.09
CA TYR A 57 -1.83 1.15 -10.13
C TYR A 57 -3.23 0.61 -9.92
N ILE A 58 -3.31 -0.67 -9.63
CA ILE A 58 -4.55 -1.34 -9.27
C ILE A 58 -4.52 -1.56 -7.76
N PHE A 59 -5.60 -1.18 -7.08
CA PHE A 59 -5.67 -1.30 -5.63
C PHE A 59 -6.69 -2.37 -5.26
N LYS A 60 -6.31 -3.26 -4.35
CA LYS A 60 -7.19 -4.31 -3.85
C LYS A 60 -7.08 -4.37 -2.35
N ILE A 61 -8.17 -4.76 -1.69
CA ILE A 61 -8.20 -4.89 -0.24
C ILE A 61 -8.53 -6.33 0.12
N GLY A 62 -7.71 -6.90 1.00
CA GLY A 62 -7.94 -8.24 1.51
C GLY A 62 -8.03 -8.21 3.02
N GLN A 63 -8.96 -8.98 3.57
CA GLN A 63 -9.10 -9.11 5.00
C GLN A 63 -8.96 -10.57 5.37
N TYR A 64 -7.94 -10.87 6.17
CA TYR A 64 -7.61 -12.25 6.44
C TYR A 64 -8.39 -12.86 7.58
N SER A 65 -8.83 -12.04 8.53
CA SER A 65 -9.53 -12.55 9.69
C SER A 65 -10.69 -11.65 10.02
N PRO A 66 -11.92 -12.19 10.10
CA PRO A 66 -13.05 -11.36 10.47
C PRO A 66 -13.01 -10.88 11.91
N ASP A 67 -12.17 -11.50 12.72
CA ASP A 67 -12.11 -11.17 14.14
C ASP A 67 -11.06 -10.13 14.47
N ASN A 68 -10.31 -9.64 13.45
CA ASN A 68 -9.27 -8.70 13.79
C ASN A 68 -9.37 -7.50 12.85
N ASP A 69 -8.81 -6.39 13.31
CA ASP A 69 -8.89 -5.13 12.59
C ASP A 69 -7.99 -5.06 11.39
N GLU A 70 -7.13 -6.05 11.22
CA GLU A 70 -6.11 -5.97 10.19
C GLU A 70 -6.69 -6.20 8.81
N THR A 71 -6.37 -5.31 7.92
CA THR A 71 -6.75 -5.40 6.51
C THR A 71 -5.48 -5.10 5.72
N ILE A 72 -5.30 -5.80 4.62
CA ILE A 72 -4.13 -5.57 3.78
C ILE A 72 -4.57 -4.84 2.52
N LEU A 73 -3.91 -3.72 2.26
CA LEU A 73 -4.08 -3.00 1.00
C LEU A 73 -2.99 -3.44 0.03
N TYR A 74 -3.40 -3.95 -1.12
CA TYR A 74 -2.46 -4.31 -2.18
C TYR A 74 -2.50 -3.25 -3.26
N ALA A 75 -1.32 -2.79 -3.66
CA ALA A 75 -1.20 -1.84 -4.75
C ALA A 75 -0.26 -2.45 -5.78
N ILE A 76 -0.75 -2.64 -7.00
CA ILE A 76 -0.04 -3.40 -8.02
C ILE A 76 0.05 -2.54 -9.27
N PRO A 77 1.28 -2.27 -9.78
CA PRO A 77 1.41 -1.54 -11.05
C PRO A 77 0.66 -2.27 -12.15
N GLU A 78 -0.04 -1.52 -12.99
CA GLU A 78 -0.83 -2.13 -14.05
C GLU A 78 0.00 -3.04 -14.93
N GLU A 79 1.23 -2.66 -15.22
CA GLU A 79 2.09 -3.44 -16.11
C GLU A 79 2.42 -4.80 -15.54
N LEU A 80 2.30 -4.98 -14.23
CA LEU A 80 2.54 -6.27 -13.59
C LEU A 80 1.26 -7.08 -13.40
N TYR A 81 0.13 -6.42 -13.45
CA TYR A 81 -1.15 -7.07 -13.19
C TYR A 81 -1.75 -7.70 -14.44
N VAL A 82 -1.61 -7.03 -15.56
CA VAL A 82 -2.20 -7.46 -16.82
C VAL A 82 -1.37 -8.57 -17.43
N LYS A 83 -2.04 -9.62 -17.86
CA LYS A 83 -1.39 -10.76 -18.50
C LYS A 83 -1.92 -10.96 -19.88
#